data_8b56481fe6c9766f90ab121531e8add6
#
_entry.id   8b56481fe6c9766f90ab121531e8add6
#
_cell.length_a   1.000
_cell.length_b   1.000
_cell.length_c   1.000
_cell.angle_alpha   90.00
_cell.angle_beta   90.00
_cell.angle_gamma   90.00
#
_symmetry.space_group_name_H-M   'P 1'
#
loop_
_entity.id
_entity.type
_entity.pdbx_description
1 polymer ?
#
loop_
_entity_poly.entity_id
_entity_poly.type
_entity_poly.pdbx_seq_one_letter_code
_entity_poly.pdbx_strand_id
1 'polypeptide(L)'
;MTVCKVILPYGERTIEISIPEENLVGVFSPRDVAPVADLPAEIRRALASPIGSPPLADLLRGRRNAVLIADDNTRLTPTDVLVPLLLDECNAAGVPDSAIRVVIALGTHRFMTEEEILLKFGEETLRRVPVHNHPFRDPEALVDLGTTAGGGRIRINRMVVEADFKLGIGSIVPHHIPGYAGGSKIIQPGVSGEETTAHTHLLSVKAPRSYLGVLENPVREELDAMARRVGMNTILNTVLNRRGQVVQAFFGDTVAAFRAGVERSREVYDVPIPEEADIVLASSHPCDIEFWQAHKTLYPSDLAVRAGGIVIVATPCPEGIAQTHCNMLEMTPCGAERLRSMVAARELEDEVGAALAIAWAQVKEREEVWIVSDGIGPEQAARMGFRPFASIQEALDAALAKKGATARVTVLTHAPDMLPRITTKA
;
A
#
# COMPACT_ATOMS: atom_id res chain seq x y z
N MET A 1 -15.62 -36.80 7.42
CA MET A 1 -14.78 -35.89 6.62
C MET A 1 -13.67 -35.39 7.49
N THR A 2 -12.43 -35.51 7.05
CA THR A 2 -11.28 -34.93 7.76
C THR A 2 -11.34 -33.41 7.57
N VAL A 3 -11.04 -32.66 8.64
CA VAL A 3 -11.12 -31.20 8.66
C VAL A 3 -9.74 -30.62 9.01
N CYS A 4 -9.27 -29.70 8.18
CA CYS A 4 -8.08 -28.92 8.46
C CYS A 4 -8.44 -27.70 9.29
N LYS A 5 -7.71 -27.46 10.38
CA LYS A 5 -7.78 -26.22 11.17
C LYS A 5 -6.80 -25.21 10.62
N VAL A 6 -7.29 -24.04 10.29
CA VAL A 6 -6.50 -22.93 9.73
C VAL A 6 -6.60 -21.73 10.66
N ILE A 7 -5.46 -21.12 10.96
CA ILE A 7 -5.37 -19.91 11.80
C ILE A 7 -5.22 -18.70 10.86
N LEU A 8 -6.14 -17.76 10.97
CA LEU A 8 -6.19 -16.55 10.16
C LEU A 8 -5.91 -15.31 11.04
N PRO A 9 -4.94 -14.44 10.68
CA PRO A 9 -4.76 -13.14 11.34
C PRO A 9 -6.00 -12.25 11.17
N TYR A 10 -6.35 -11.49 12.22
CA TYR A 10 -7.50 -10.60 12.23
C TYR A 10 -7.27 -9.48 13.25
N GLY A 11 -6.71 -8.36 12.81
CA GLY A 11 -6.20 -7.32 13.70
C GLY A 11 -5.09 -7.85 14.61
N GLU A 12 -5.21 -7.60 15.91
CA GLU A 12 -4.27 -8.09 16.93
C GLU A 12 -4.55 -9.54 17.40
N ARG A 13 -5.61 -10.15 16.88
CA ARG A 13 -6.02 -11.53 17.25
C ARG A 13 -5.91 -12.48 16.07
N THR A 14 -6.08 -13.76 16.36
CA THR A 14 -6.23 -14.81 15.35
C THR A 14 -7.59 -15.48 15.47
N ILE A 15 -8.12 -15.96 14.35
CA ILE A 15 -9.38 -16.72 14.29
C ILE A 15 -9.07 -18.10 13.72
N GLU A 16 -9.49 -19.15 14.42
CA GLU A 16 -9.42 -20.54 13.92
C GLU A 16 -10.67 -20.82 13.09
N ILE A 17 -10.48 -21.40 11.90
CA ILE A 17 -11.52 -21.86 10.99
C ILE A 17 -11.29 -23.31 10.61
N SER A 18 -12.38 -24.00 10.28
CA SER A 18 -12.39 -25.41 9.90
C SER A 18 -12.75 -25.54 8.40
N ILE A 19 -11.87 -26.16 7.62
CA ILE A 19 -12.07 -26.39 6.18
C ILE A 19 -12.01 -27.88 5.91
N PRO A 20 -12.97 -28.49 5.17
CA PRO A 20 -12.84 -29.89 4.76
C PRO A 20 -11.54 -30.09 3.96
N GLU A 21 -10.77 -31.12 4.29
CA GLU A 21 -9.44 -31.36 3.69
C GLU A 21 -9.52 -31.50 2.15
N GLU A 22 -10.54 -32.14 1.66
CA GLU A 22 -10.80 -32.35 0.24
C GLU A 22 -11.06 -31.06 -0.56
N ASN A 23 -11.54 -29.99 0.12
CA ASN A 23 -11.79 -28.70 -0.50
C ASN A 23 -10.57 -27.77 -0.47
N LEU A 24 -9.63 -27.97 0.47
CA LEU A 24 -8.53 -27.05 0.68
C LEU A 24 -7.45 -27.19 -0.41
N VAL A 25 -7.22 -26.12 -1.19
CA VAL A 25 -6.06 -26.01 -2.11
C VAL A 25 -4.79 -25.79 -1.30
N GLY A 26 -4.84 -24.87 -0.33
CA GLY A 26 -3.74 -24.54 0.55
C GLY A 26 -3.96 -23.26 1.34
N VAL A 27 -3.06 -23.06 2.30
CA VAL A 27 -2.96 -21.82 3.11
C VAL A 27 -1.67 -21.13 2.71
N PHE A 28 -1.80 -19.93 2.19
CA PHE A 28 -0.70 -19.19 1.58
C PHE A 28 -0.40 -17.90 2.36
N SER A 29 0.88 -17.56 2.44
CA SER A 29 1.40 -16.34 3.06
C SER A 29 2.65 -15.88 2.31
N PRO A 30 3.11 -14.64 2.50
CA PRO A 30 4.44 -14.24 2.05
C PRO A 30 5.51 -15.20 2.59
N ARG A 31 6.59 -15.38 1.86
CA ARG A 31 7.67 -16.30 2.27
C ARG A 31 8.30 -15.82 3.57
N ASP A 32 8.61 -16.76 4.46
CA ASP A 32 9.31 -16.46 5.72
C ASP A 32 10.81 -16.31 5.45
N VAL A 33 11.20 -15.13 4.99
CA VAL A 33 12.61 -14.78 4.74
C VAL A 33 13.21 -14.24 6.03
N ALA A 34 14.41 -14.74 6.37
CA ALA A 34 15.13 -14.29 7.55
C ALA A 34 15.44 -12.78 7.46
N PRO A 35 15.21 -12.02 8.54
CA PRO A 35 15.58 -10.62 8.58
C PRO A 35 17.09 -10.45 8.68
N VAL A 36 17.58 -9.24 8.41
CA VAL A 36 18.98 -8.88 8.70
C VAL A 36 19.25 -9.00 10.20
N ALA A 37 20.45 -9.46 10.57
CA ALA A 37 20.83 -9.64 11.97
C ALA A 37 21.09 -8.32 12.70
N ASP A 38 21.55 -7.28 11.96
CA ASP A 38 21.88 -5.95 12.47
C ASP A 38 21.35 -4.91 11.47
N LEU A 39 20.23 -4.28 11.81
CA LEU A 39 19.59 -3.29 10.97
C LEU A 39 20.46 -2.03 10.76
N PRO A 40 21.07 -1.42 11.78
CA PRO A 40 22.01 -0.32 11.59
C PRO A 40 23.18 -0.67 10.65
N ALA A 41 23.75 -1.87 10.75
CA ALA A 41 24.81 -2.31 9.84
C ALA A 41 24.32 -2.44 8.39
N GLU A 42 23.11 -2.97 8.18
CA GLU A 42 22.51 -3.08 6.85
C GLU A 42 22.24 -1.69 6.23
N ILE A 43 21.75 -0.73 7.01
CA ILE A 43 21.55 0.63 6.53
C ILE A 43 22.88 1.27 6.13
N ARG A 44 23.91 1.17 6.97
CA ARG A 44 25.27 1.64 6.60
C ARG A 44 25.80 0.95 5.35
N ARG A 45 25.60 -0.36 5.19
CA ARG A 45 25.93 -1.08 3.97
C ARG A 45 25.23 -0.47 2.75
N ALA A 46 23.93 -0.23 2.83
CA ALA A 46 23.15 0.33 1.73
C ALA A 46 23.65 1.73 1.36
N LEU A 47 23.90 2.59 2.35
CA LEU A 47 24.42 3.95 2.15
C LEU A 47 25.84 3.97 1.55
N ALA A 48 26.69 2.98 1.91
CA ALA A 48 28.05 2.84 1.38
C ALA A 48 28.08 2.26 -0.05
N SER A 49 26.99 1.64 -0.49
CA SER A 49 26.90 1.00 -1.83
C SER A 49 25.66 1.50 -2.57
N PRO A 50 25.59 2.79 -2.90
CA PRO A 50 24.42 3.40 -3.55
C PRO A 50 24.22 2.82 -4.96
N ILE A 51 22.96 2.65 -5.34
CA ILE A 51 22.57 2.11 -6.65
C ILE A 51 22.18 3.27 -7.57
N GLY A 52 22.92 3.49 -8.62
CA GLY A 52 22.63 4.50 -9.64
C GLY A 52 22.72 5.95 -9.16
N SER A 53 23.38 6.20 -8.03
CA SER A 53 23.59 7.55 -7.48
C SER A 53 24.96 7.68 -6.82
N PRO A 54 25.45 8.93 -6.58
CA PRO A 54 26.59 9.16 -5.70
C PRO A 54 26.31 8.74 -4.25
N PRO A 55 27.36 8.60 -3.40
CA PRO A 55 27.21 8.43 -1.97
C PRO A 55 26.42 9.59 -1.32
N LEU A 56 25.73 9.30 -0.20
CA LEU A 56 24.89 10.29 0.49
C LEU A 56 25.66 11.57 0.86
N ALA A 57 26.90 11.44 1.35
CA ALA A 57 27.73 12.58 1.70
C ALA A 57 28.03 13.51 0.49
N ASP A 58 28.18 12.94 -0.72
CA ASP A 58 28.39 13.73 -1.93
C ASP A 58 27.09 14.42 -2.38
N LEU A 59 25.94 13.76 -2.24
CA LEU A 59 24.63 14.34 -2.53
C LEU A 59 24.28 15.50 -1.59
N LEU A 60 24.75 15.48 -0.35
CA LEU A 60 24.53 16.50 0.67
C LEU A 60 25.52 17.67 0.58
N ARG A 61 26.63 17.50 -0.14
CA ARG A 61 27.68 18.54 -0.20
C ARG A 61 27.15 19.87 -0.70
N GLY A 62 27.29 20.90 0.12
CA GLY A 62 26.85 22.27 -0.16
C GLY A 62 25.33 22.47 -0.04
N ARG A 63 24.58 21.50 0.44
CA ARG A 63 23.16 21.65 0.75
C ARG A 63 23.00 22.41 2.07
N ARG A 64 22.02 23.30 2.12
CA ARG A 64 21.72 24.12 3.30
C ARG A 64 20.65 23.48 4.19
N ASN A 65 19.76 22.71 3.60
CA ASN A 65 18.68 22.06 4.30
C ASN A 65 18.29 20.73 3.60
N ALA A 66 17.58 19.89 4.35
CA ALA A 66 17.11 18.60 3.86
C ALA A 66 15.68 18.33 4.32
N VAL A 67 14.94 17.59 3.50
CA VAL A 67 13.66 16.97 3.87
C VAL A 67 13.77 15.46 3.75
N LEU A 68 13.43 14.77 4.84
CA LEU A 68 13.22 13.34 4.86
C LEU A 68 11.72 13.09 4.70
N ILE A 69 11.34 12.36 3.67
CA ILE A 69 9.95 12.06 3.33
C ILE A 69 9.72 10.60 3.69
N ALA A 70 8.94 10.32 4.73
CA ALA A 70 8.75 8.97 5.24
C ALA A 70 7.29 8.54 5.18
N ASP A 71 7.05 7.24 4.98
CA ASP A 71 5.70 6.69 4.98
C ASP A 71 5.01 6.76 6.36
N ASP A 72 3.68 6.65 6.35
CA ASP A 72 2.83 6.77 7.53
C ASP A 72 2.67 5.44 8.30
N ASN A 73 1.80 5.44 9.32
CA ASN A 73 1.50 4.29 10.16
C ASN A 73 0.80 3.13 9.43
N THR A 74 0.33 3.34 8.20
CA THR A 74 -0.23 2.24 7.37
C THR A 74 0.86 1.34 6.77
N ARG A 75 2.14 1.62 7.05
CA ARG A 75 3.30 0.85 6.60
C ARG A 75 4.19 0.44 7.78
N LEU A 76 4.77 -0.76 7.66
CA LEU A 76 5.64 -1.34 8.69
C LEU A 76 7.11 -0.90 8.59
N THR A 77 7.45 0.08 7.75
CA THR A 77 8.81 0.63 7.65
C THR A 77 9.30 1.10 9.03
N PRO A 78 10.45 0.63 9.54
CA PRO A 78 10.95 0.99 10.88
C PRO A 78 11.59 2.38 10.90
N THR A 79 10.77 3.42 10.74
CA THR A 79 11.25 4.81 10.64
C THR A 79 11.86 5.33 11.94
N ASP A 80 11.50 4.74 13.08
CA ASP A 80 12.10 4.99 14.39
C ASP A 80 13.60 4.65 14.45
N VAL A 81 14.05 3.70 13.62
CA VAL A 81 15.47 3.31 13.48
C VAL A 81 16.11 4.02 12.29
N LEU A 82 15.40 4.11 11.15
CA LEU A 82 15.95 4.63 9.90
C LEU A 82 16.22 6.14 9.97
N VAL A 83 15.29 6.93 10.54
CA VAL A 83 15.42 8.38 10.57
C VAL A 83 16.58 8.84 11.43
N PRO A 84 16.79 8.38 12.68
CA PRO A 84 17.96 8.75 13.47
C PRO A 84 19.29 8.48 12.77
N LEU A 85 19.45 7.32 12.14
CA LEU A 85 20.65 6.97 11.37
C LEU A 85 20.89 7.94 10.21
N LEU A 86 19.83 8.31 9.49
CA LEU A 86 19.94 9.29 8.39
C LEU A 86 20.25 10.70 8.89
N LEU A 87 19.75 11.09 10.07
CA LEU A 87 20.08 12.36 10.70
C LEU A 87 21.58 12.42 11.05
N ASP A 88 22.14 11.34 11.57
CA ASP A 88 23.59 11.23 11.87
C ASP A 88 24.43 11.39 10.60
N GLU A 89 24.04 10.73 9.51
CA GLU A 89 24.72 10.85 8.21
C GLU A 89 24.60 12.27 7.62
N CYS A 90 23.44 12.91 7.76
CA CYS A 90 23.25 14.30 7.33
C CYS A 90 24.14 15.25 8.15
N ASN A 91 24.21 15.05 9.47
CA ASN A 91 25.06 15.87 10.36
C ASN A 91 26.56 15.67 10.01
N ALA A 92 26.98 14.42 9.78
CA ALA A 92 28.35 14.12 9.36
C ALA A 92 28.72 14.78 8.02
N ALA A 93 27.74 14.98 7.13
CA ALA A 93 27.90 15.70 5.86
C ALA A 93 27.75 17.23 5.98
N GLY A 94 27.51 17.77 7.19
CA GLY A 94 27.47 19.21 7.47
C GLY A 94 26.06 19.83 7.43
N VAL A 95 24.99 19.04 7.34
CA VAL A 95 23.58 19.52 7.45
C VAL A 95 23.10 19.29 8.88
N PRO A 96 22.96 20.31 9.74
CA PRO A 96 22.58 20.13 11.15
C PRO A 96 21.08 19.81 11.29
N ASP A 97 20.68 19.20 12.40
CA ASP A 97 19.28 18.86 12.72
C ASP A 97 18.34 20.05 12.57
N SER A 98 18.77 21.26 12.93
CA SER A 98 17.99 22.51 12.80
C SER A 98 17.61 22.85 11.35
N ALA A 99 18.32 22.27 10.36
CA ALA A 99 18.09 22.46 8.94
C ALA A 99 17.37 21.24 8.30
N ILE A 100 16.96 20.25 9.10
CA ILE A 100 16.30 19.02 8.61
C ILE A 100 14.85 19.00 9.10
N ARG A 101 13.95 18.51 8.25
CA ARG A 101 12.54 18.26 8.57
C ARG A 101 12.13 16.89 8.08
N VAL A 102 11.18 16.29 8.78
CA VAL A 102 10.49 15.08 8.32
C VAL A 102 9.09 15.44 7.86
N VAL A 103 8.69 14.97 6.68
CA VAL A 103 7.32 15.08 6.16
C VAL A 103 6.74 13.67 6.02
N ILE A 104 5.62 13.44 6.66
CA ILE A 104 4.90 12.17 6.59
C ILE A 104 4.16 12.10 5.25
N ALA A 105 4.45 11.10 4.46
CA ALA A 105 3.89 10.87 3.14
C ALA A 105 2.51 10.18 3.24
N LEU A 106 1.51 10.90 3.73
CA LEU A 106 0.15 10.40 3.97
C LEU A 106 -0.64 10.09 2.68
N GLY A 107 -0.26 10.71 1.55
CA GLY A 107 -1.16 10.75 0.41
C GLY A 107 -2.45 11.49 0.78
N THR A 108 -3.58 10.79 0.70
CA THR A 108 -4.90 11.31 1.09
C THR A 108 -5.46 10.62 2.35
N HIS A 109 -4.61 9.94 3.13
CA HIS A 109 -4.99 9.38 4.42
C HIS A 109 -5.23 10.48 5.45
N ARG A 110 -5.92 10.15 6.56
CA ARG A 110 -6.05 11.04 7.69
C ARG A 110 -4.68 11.41 8.30
N PHE A 111 -4.62 12.51 8.97
CA PHE A 111 -3.43 12.88 9.75
C PHE A 111 -3.17 11.84 10.85
N MET A 112 -1.91 11.55 11.05
CA MET A 112 -1.45 10.80 12.22
C MET A 112 -1.58 11.66 13.48
N THR A 113 -2.02 11.05 14.57
CA THR A 113 -2.04 11.68 15.89
C THR A 113 -0.62 11.82 16.44
N GLU A 114 -0.44 12.63 17.48
CA GLU A 114 0.87 12.77 18.15
C GLU A 114 1.38 11.44 18.72
N GLU A 115 0.47 10.61 19.25
CA GLU A 115 0.80 9.27 19.75
C GLU A 115 1.26 8.33 18.62
N GLU A 116 0.55 8.32 17.50
CA GLU A 116 0.95 7.55 16.31
C GLU A 116 2.28 8.01 15.73
N ILE A 117 2.54 9.33 15.71
CA ILE A 117 3.82 9.92 15.29
C ILE A 117 4.94 9.45 16.23
N LEU A 118 4.70 9.49 17.54
CA LEU A 118 5.66 9.00 18.53
C LEU A 118 5.99 7.52 18.34
N LEU A 119 4.97 6.68 18.16
CA LEU A 119 5.15 5.24 17.90
C LEU A 119 5.90 4.97 16.60
N LYS A 120 5.61 5.72 15.55
CA LYS A 120 6.17 5.52 14.21
C LYS A 120 7.60 6.03 14.07
N PHE A 121 7.92 7.18 14.66
CA PHE A 121 9.20 7.87 14.47
C PHE A 121 10.13 7.81 15.68
N GLY A 122 9.62 7.45 16.84
CA GLY A 122 10.39 7.33 18.09
C GLY A 122 10.73 8.67 18.75
N GLU A 123 10.99 8.64 20.06
CA GLU A 123 11.35 9.83 20.85
C GLU A 123 12.61 10.54 20.34
N GLU A 124 13.60 9.77 19.86
CA GLU A 124 14.87 10.35 19.39
C GLU A 124 14.65 11.25 18.18
N THR A 125 13.88 10.81 17.18
CA THR A 125 13.54 11.63 16.01
C THR A 125 12.83 12.91 16.43
N LEU A 126 11.79 12.80 17.27
CA LEU A 126 10.96 13.95 17.67
C LEU A 126 11.73 14.98 18.51
N ARG A 127 12.72 14.52 19.27
CA ARG A 127 13.62 15.43 20.01
C ARG A 127 14.57 16.21 19.10
N ARG A 128 14.98 15.63 17.96
CA ARG A 128 15.99 16.17 17.05
C ARG A 128 15.40 17.08 15.98
N VAL A 129 14.31 16.66 15.33
CA VAL A 129 13.75 17.34 14.17
C VAL A 129 12.23 17.41 14.22
N PRO A 130 11.62 18.46 13.61
CA PRO A 130 10.17 18.52 13.49
C PRO A 130 9.66 17.48 12.48
N VAL A 131 8.54 16.81 12.84
CA VAL A 131 7.81 15.85 12.01
C VAL A 131 6.44 16.41 11.67
N HIS A 132 6.10 16.49 10.38
CA HIS A 132 4.90 17.16 9.89
C HIS A 132 4.00 16.21 9.10
N ASN A 133 2.72 16.19 9.44
CA ASN A 133 1.69 15.61 8.57
C ASN A 133 1.61 16.39 7.23
N HIS A 134 1.38 15.69 6.13
CA HIS A 134 1.20 16.31 4.82
C HIS A 134 -0.24 16.85 4.65
N PRO A 135 -0.45 18.19 4.54
CA PRO A 135 -1.79 18.77 4.40
C PRO A 135 -2.25 18.78 2.92
N PHE A 136 -2.65 17.63 2.40
CA PHE A 136 -2.94 17.38 0.97
C PHE A 136 -4.11 18.20 0.39
N ARG A 137 -4.98 18.78 1.24
CA ARG A 137 -6.12 19.63 0.84
C ARG A 137 -5.86 21.12 1.02
N ASP A 138 -4.78 21.50 1.69
CA ASP A 138 -4.45 22.91 1.92
C ASP A 138 -3.73 23.50 0.69
N PRO A 139 -4.36 24.41 -0.07
CA PRO A 139 -3.75 25.00 -1.25
C PRO A 139 -2.52 25.86 -0.94
N GLU A 140 -2.43 26.44 0.25
CA GLU A 140 -1.30 27.27 0.69
C GLU A 140 -0.07 26.40 1.02
N ALA A 141 -0.29 25.15 1.41
CA ALA A 141 0.77 24.20 1.70
C ALA A 141 1.28 23.46 0.44
N LEU A 142 0.69 23.72 -0.71
CA LEU A 142 1.04 23.06 -1.97
C LEU A 142 1.64 24.05 -2.97
N VAL A 143 2.61 23.60 -3.75
CA VAL A 143 3.21 24.32 -4.88
C VAL A 143 2.81 23.65 -6.18
N ASP A 144 2.34 24.42 -7.13
CA ASP A 144 2.02 23.97 -8.50
C ASP A 144 3.30 23.95 -9.35
N LEU A 145 3.67 22.79 -9.85
CA LEU A 145 4.84 22.56 -10.69
C LEU A 145 4.47 22.32 -12.18
N GLY A 146 3.22 22.63 -12.57
CA GLY A 146 2.69 22.43 -13.92
C GLY A 146 2.05 21.06 -14.09
N THR A 147 2.15 20.49 -15.28
CA THR A 147 1.52 19.21 -15.65
C THR A 147 2.53 18.22 -16.20
N THR A 148 2.24 16.92 -16.04
CA THR A 148 2.96 15.85 -16.72
C THR A 148 2.59 15.78 -18.21
N ALA A 149 3.33 14.99 -18.98
CA ALA A 149 2.97 14.69 -20.37
C ALA A 149 1.61 13.95 -20.47
N GLY A 150 1.24 13.17 -19.46
CA GLY A 150 -0.06 12.50 -19.35
C GLY A 150 -1.21 13.41 -18.91
N GLY A 151 -0.95 14.71 -18.67
CA GLY A 151 -1.96 15.71 -18.32
C GLY A 151 -2.23 15.83 -16.81
N GLY A 152 -1.53 15.07 -15.97
CA GLY A 152 -1.65 15.14 -14.50
C GLY A 152 -1.07 16.45 -13.95
N ARG A 153 -1.88 17.24 -13.23
CA ARG A 153 -1.41 18.42 -12.52
C ARG A 153 -0.51 18.04 -11.35
N ILE A 154 0.62 18.73 -11.21
CA ILE A 154 1.63 18.41 -10.20
C ILE A 154 1.56 19.43 -9.06
N ARG A 155 0.85 19.09 -7.99
CA ARG A 155 0.79 19.92 -6.77
C ARG A 155 1.45 19.16 -5.63
N ILE A 156 2.54 19.72 -5.11
CA ILE A 156 3.43 19.03 -4.15
C ILE A 156 3.59 19.88 -2.89
N ASN A 157 3.74 19.22 -1.76
CA ASN A 157 4.02 19.83 -0.47
C ASN A 157 5.15 20.88 -0.57
N ARG A 158 4.87 22.09 -0.11
CA ARG A 158 5.79 23.24 -0.18
C ARG A 158 7.13 22.95 0.49
N MET A 159 7.13 22.32 1.68
CA MET A 159 8.36 21.97 2.39
C MET A 159 9.27 21.04 1.58
N VAL A 160 8.64 20.14 0.80
CA VAL A 160 9.38 19.23 -0.09
C VAL A 160 9.95 19.98 -1.29
N VAL A 161 9.16 20.86 -1.92
CA VAL A 161 9.62 21.61 -3.10
C VAL A 161 10.77 22.53 -2.75
N GLU A 162 10.67 23.25 -1.62
CA GLU A 162 11.65 24.26 -1.18
C GLU A 162 12.93 23.67 -0.58
N ALA A 163 12.97 22.38 -0.26
CA ALA A 163 14.17 21.75 0.28
C ALA A 163 15.28 21.62 -0.77
N ASP A 164 16.51 21.90 -0.38
CA ASP A 164 17.70 21.74 -1.24
C ASP A 164 18.02 20.24 -1.46
N PHE A 165 17.71 19.37 -0.47
CA PHE A 165 17.92 17.94 -0.54
C PHE A 165 16.64 17.18 -0.11
N LYS A 166 16.29 16.14 -0.87
CA LYS A 166 15.06 15.36 -0.71
C LYS A 166 15.41 13.87 -0.70
N LEU A 167 15.12 13.19 0.41
CA LEU A 167 15.33 11.75 0.58
C LEU A 167 14.01 11.07 0.96
N GLY A 168 13.59 10.07 0.18
CA GLY A 168 12.39 9.28 0.43
C GLY A 168 12.69 8.02 1.22
N ILE A 169 11.90 7.73 2.25
CA ILE A 169 12.02 6.57 3.12
C ILE A 169 10.72 5.76 3.03
N GLY A 170 10.81 4.47 2.76
CA GLY A 170 9.62 3.61 2.68
C GLY A 170 9.96 2.16 2.40
N SER A 171 8.94 1.33 2.19
CA SER A 171 9.09 -0.09 1.89
C SER A 171 8.61 -0.43 0.48
N ILE A 172 9.20 -1.48 -0.10
CA ILE A 172 8.83 -2.01 -1.40
C ILE A 172 8.00 -3.28 -1.21
N VAL A 173 6.71 -3.18 -1.53
CA VAL A 173 5.73 -4.26 -1.44
C VAL A 173 4.81 -4.19 -2.67
N PRO A 174 4.23 -5.30 -3.15
CA PRO A 174 3.26 -5.27 -4.25
C PRO A 174 2.11 -4.28 -3.98
N HIS A 175 1.67 -3.57 -4.99
CA HIS A 175 0.63 -2.55 -4.83
C HIS A 175 -0.27 -2.48 -6.06
N HIS A 176 -1.59 -2.43 -5.85
CA HIS A 176 -2.60 -2.52 -6.91
C HIS A 176 -2.62 -1.33 -7.89
N ILE A 177 -2.15 -0.14 -7.49
CA ILE A 177 -2.14 1.08 -8.33
C ILE A 177 -0.86 1.17 -9.17
N PRO A 178 0.35 1.38 -8.61
CA PRO A 178 1.58 1.53 -9.41
C PRO A 178 2.39 0.24 -9.55
N GLY A 179 1.80 -0.93 -9.34
CA GLY A 179 2.48 -2.23 -9.35
C GLY A 179 3.19 -2.58 -8.04
N TYR A 180 3.98 -1.66 -7.51
CA TYR A 180 4.70 -1.78 -6.24
C TYR A 180 4.69 -0.43 -5.49
N ALA A 181 4.68 -0.47 -4.15
CA ALA A 181 5.01 0.66 -3.29
C ALA A 181 6.53 0.93 -3.34
N GLY A 182 6.97 2.05 -2.79
CA GLY A 182 8.36 2.49 -2.84
C GLY A 182 8.71 3.32 -4.08
N GLY A 183 9.99 3.75 -4.18
CA GLY A 183 10.44 4.63 -5.23
C GLY A 183 9.70 5.96 -5.25
N SER A 184 9.37 6.44 -6.43
CA SER A 184 8.66 7.70 -6.67
C SER A 184 7.29 7.80 -6.01
N LYS A 185 6.74 6.66 -5.50
CA LYS A 185 5.47 6.65 -4.77
C LYS A 185 5.50 7.51 -3.49
N ILE A 186 6.66 7.76 -2.93
CA ILE A 186 6.83 8.64 -1.78
C ILE A 186 6.49 10.11 -2.12
N ILE A 187 6.62 10.50 -3.38
CA ILE A 187 6.22 11.82 -3.88
C ILE A 187 4.74 11.79 -4.27
N GLN A 188 4.34 10.85 -5.13
CA GLN A 188 2.99 10.71 -5.63
C GLN A 188 2.44 9.30 -5.30
N PRO A 189 1.43 9.21 -4.43
CA PRO A 189 0.62 10.26 -3.79
C PRO A 189 1.24 10.88 -2.52
N GLY A 190 2.31 10.32 -1.98
CA GLY A 190 2.81 10.55 -0.62
C GLY A 190 2.73 11.98 -0.13
N VAL A 191 3.25 12.93 -0.88
CA VAL A 191 3.29 14.37 -0.53
C VAL A 191 2.65 15.25 -1.60
N SER A 192 1.71 14.68 -2.36
CA SER A 192 0.99 15.36 -3.44
C SER A 192 -0.42 15.79 -3.00
N GLY A 193 -0.93 16.83 -3.63
CA GLY A 193 -2.31 17.28 -3.42
C GLY A 193 -3.35 16.26 -3.92
N GLU A 194 -4.57 16.40 -3.41
CA GLU A 194 -5.69 15.49 -3.72
C GLU A 194 -5.98 15.40 -5.22
N GLU A 195 -5.97 16.52 -5.96
CA GLU A 195 -6.15 16.56 -7.42
C GLU A 195 -5.08 15.73 -8.16
N THR A 196 -3.81 15.84 -7.74
CA THR A 196 -2.71 15.06 -8.31
C THR A 196 -2.90 13.56 -8.03
N THR A 197 -3.37 13.25 -6.82
CA THR A 197 -3.68 11.87 -6.41
C THR A 197 -4.83 11.29 -7.21
N ALA A 198 -5.91 12.05 -7.41
CA ALA A 198 -7.05 11.66 -8.23
C ALA A 198 -6.63 11.26 -9.64
N HIS A 199 -5.79 12.06 -10.29
CA HIS A 199 -5.31 11.77 -11.64
C HIS A 199 -4.68 10.38 -11.76
N THR A 200 -3.74 10.04 -10.88
CA THR A 200 -3.04 8.74 -10.97
C THR A 200 -3.91 7.56 -10.54
N HIS A 201 -4.84 7.77 -9.58
CA HIS A 201 -5.79 6.76 -9.19
C HIS A 201 -6.80 6.46 -10.30
N LEU A 202 -7.35 7.50 -10.96
CA LEU A 202 -8.22 7.35 -12.13
C LEU A 202 -7.48 6.73 -13.32
N LEU A 203 -6.18 7.02 -13.49
CA LEU A 203 -5.37 6.38 -14.52
C LEU A 203 -5.27 4.86 -14.27
N SER A 204 -5.13 4.43 -13.02
CA SER A 204 -5.00 3.01 -12.67
C SER A 204 -6.22 2.18 -13.03
N VAL A 205 -7.43 2.76 -12.92
CA VAL A 205 -8.69 2.07 -13.19
C VAL A 205 -9.14 2.11 -14.66
N LYS A 206 -8.32 2.67 -15.55
CA LYS A 206 -8.48 2.50 -17.00
C LYS A 206 -8.13 1.07 -17.44
N ALA A 207 -7.24 0.40 -16.71
CA ALA A 207 -6.98 -1.01 -16.94
C ALA A 207 -8.17 -1.88 -16.49
N PRO A 208 -8.42 -3.02 -17.12
CA PRO A 208 -9.51 -3.93 -16.74
C PRO A 208 -9.28 -4.63 -15.39
N ARG A 209 -8.03 -4.73 -14.95
CA ARG A 209 -7.59 -5.26 -13.65
C ARG A 209 -6.52 -4.36 -13.05
N SER A 210 -6.29 -4.52 -11.75
CA SER A 210 -5.24 -3.80 -11.04
C SER A 210 -3.85 -4.07 -11.61
N TYR A 211 -2.92 -3.12 -11.42
CA TYR A 211 -1.51 -3.30 -11.77
C TYR A 211 -0.70 -4.07 -10.71
N LEU A 212 -1.33 -4.79 -9.79
CA LEU A 212 -0.65 -5.52 -8.72
C LEU A 212 0.51 -6.37 -9.28
N GLY A 213 1.75 -6.07 -8.87
CA GLY A 213 2.96 -6.77 -9.32
C GLY A 213 3.41 -6.49 -10.76
N VAL A 214 2.75 -5.56 -11.46
CA VAL A 214 3.13 -5.12 -12.81
C VAL A 214 4.04 -3.90 -12.69
N LEU A 215 5.34 -4.07 -12.91
CA LEU A 215 6.34 -3.00 -12.72
C LEU A 215 6.19 -1.89 -13.77
N GLU A 216 6.09 -2.27 -15.03
CA GLU A 216 5.95 -1.33 -16.15
C GLU A 216 4.46 -1.05 -16.39
N ASN A 217 4.01 0.14 -16.01
CA ASN A 217 2.62 0.57 -16.19
C ASN A 217 2.52 2.10 -16.25
N PRO A 218 1.45 2.65 -16.85
CA PRO A 218 1.30 4.09 -17.04
C PRO A 218 1.30 4.90 -15.75
N VAL A 219 0.81 4.31 -14.64
CA VAL A 219 0.81 4.99 -13.34
C VAL A 219 2.23 5.17 -12.84
N ARG A 220 3.06 4.12 -12.91
CA ARG A 220 4.47 4.20 -12.50
C ARG A 220 5.25 5.23 -13.30
N GLU A 221 5.01 5.32 -14.60
CA GLU A 221 5.61 6.34 -15.47
C GLU A 221 5.26 7.76 -15.02
N GLU A 222 3.99 8.01 -14.67
CA GLU A 222 3.53 9.29 -14.12
C GLU A 222 4.19 9.61 -12.78
N LEU A 223 4.26 8.64 -11.86
CA LEU A 223 4.94 8.82 -10.57
C LEU A 223 6.42 9.21 -10.75
N ASP A 224 7.12 8.52 -11.63
CA ASP A 224 8.53 8.77 -11.92
C ASP A 224 8.74 10.15 -12.59
N ALA A 225 7.82 10.56 -13.47
CA ALA A 225 7.84 11.88 -14.08
C ALA A 225 7.64 12.99 -13.03
N MET A 226 6.70 12.81 -12.09
CA MET A 226 6.45 13.76 -11.00
C MET A 226 7.65 13.85 -10.05
N ALA A 227 8.24 12.71 -9.65
CA ALA A 227 9.42 12.70 -8.79
C ALA A 227 10.62 13.41 -9.43
N ARG A 228 10.85 13.21 -10.73
CA ARG A 228 11.87 13.96 -11.50
C ARG A 228 11.56 15.45 -11.52
N ARG A 229 10.30 15.85 -11.72
CA ARG A 229 9.89 17.26 -11.75
C ARG A 229 10.10 17.96 -10.41
N VAL A 230 9.88 17.26 -9.28
CA VAL A 230 10.14 17.73 -7.93
C VAL A 230 11.65 17.86 -7.64
N GLY A 231 12.48 17.15 -8.38
CA GLY A 231 13.92 17.07 -8.14
C GLY A 231 14.24 16.16 -6.95
N MET A 232 13.57 15.00 -6.86
CA MET A 232 13.89 13.97 -5.88
C MET A 232 15.35 13.54 -6.02
N ASN A 233 16.12 13.55 -4.92
CA ASN A 233 17.55 13.26 -4.98
C ASN A 233 17.86 11.76 -4.82
N THR A 234 17.19 11.10 -3.88
CA THR A 234 17.49 9.70 -3.56
C THR A 234 16.38 9.07 -2.72
N ILE A 235 16.42 7.74 -2.61
CA ILE A 235 15.57 6.95 -1.73
C ILE A 235 16.40 6.04 -0.84
N LEU A 236 15.87 5.74 0.35
CA LEU A 236 16.22 4.59 1.17
C LEU A 236 14.97 3.75 1.32
N ASN A 237 14.89 2.64 0.58
CA ASN A 237 13.76 1.74 0.66
C ASN A 237 14.15 0.39 1.25
N THR A 238 13.26 -0.21 2.00
CA THR A 238 13.42 -1.53 2.62
C THR A 238 12.48 -2.55 1.99
N VAL A 239 12.89 -3.80 1.97
CA VAL A 239 12.01 -4.95 1.78
C VAL A 239 11.86 -5.62 3.13
N LEU A 240 10.62 -5.87 3.53
CA LEU A 240 10.28 -6.45 4.82
C LEU A 240 9.81 -7.89 4.66
N ASN A 241 9.96 -8.72 5.70
CA ASN A 241 9.27 -10.00 5.78
C ASN A 241 7.83 -9.81 6.33
N ARG A 242 7.05 -10.90 6.40
CA ARG A 242 5.67 -10.88 6.91
C ARG A 242 5.51 -10.40 8.36
N ARG A 243 6.62 -10.30 9.12
CA ARG A 243 6.64 -9.79 10.51
C ARG A 243 7.02 -8.31 10.58
N GLY A 244 7.15 -7.62 9.44
CA GLY A 244 7.59 -6.23 9.38
C GLY A 244 9.09 -6.02 9.61
N GLN A 245 9.90 -7.10 9.64
CA GLN A 245 11.33 -7.01 9.87
C GLN A 245 12.08 -6.83 8.55
N VAL A 246 13.13 -6.00 8.55
CA VAL A 246 13.90 -5.69 7.34
C VAL A 246 14.69 -6.91 6.87
N VAL A 247 14.47 -7.28 5.62
CA VAL A 247 15.20 -8.33 4.89
C VAL A 247 16.38 -7.75 4.15
N GLN A 248 16.24 -6.55 3.59
CA GLN A 248 17.30 -5.83 2.88
C GLN A 248 16.93 -4.36 2.69
N ALA A 249 17.94 -3.49 2.66
CA ALA A 249 17.81 -2.07 2.37
C ALA A 249 18.46 -1.70 1.04
N PHE A 250 17.85 -0.73 0.34
CA PHE A 250 18.27 -0.23 -0.97
C PHE A 250 18.33 1.29 -0.92
N PHE A 251 19.52 1.84 -1.17
CA PHE A 251 19.75 3.28 -1.23
C PHE A 251 20.24 3.68 -2.63
N GLY A 252 19.78 4.82 -3.12
CA GLY A 252 20.28 5.37 -4.37
C GLY A 252 19.24 6.09 -5.21
N ASP A 253 19.44 6.07 -6.54
CA ASP A 253 18.52 6.67 -7.51
C ASP A 253 17.08 6.15 -7.35
N THR A 254 16.13 7.06 -7.46
CA THR A 254 14.70 6.79 -7.20
C THR A 254 14.13 5.65 -8.04
N VAL A 255 14.66 5.43 -9.24
CA VAL A 255 14.21 4.35 -10.14
C VAL A 255 15.12 3.13 -10.03
N ALA A 256 16.45 3.32 -10.06
CA ALA A 256 17.40 2.20 -10.10
C ALA A 256 17.40 1.42 -8.77
N ALA A 257 17.47 2.11 -7.61
CA ALA A 257 17.42 1.47 -6.30
C ALA A 257 16.05 0.83 -6.04
N PHE A 258 14.97 1.47 -6.46
CA PHE A 258 13.63 0.89 -6.39
C PHE A 258 13.53 -0.42 -7.21
N ARG A 259 14.00 -0.45 -8.45
CA ARG A 259 13.98 -1.65 -9.30
C ARG A 259 14.76 -2.81 -8.67
N ALA A 260 15.94 -2.53 -8.12
CA ALA A 260 16.71 -3.53 -7.39
C ALA A 260 15.94 -4.09 -6.18
N GLY A 261 15.24 -3.22 -5.46
CA GLY A 261 14.39 -3.63 -4.33
C GLY A 261 13.16 -4.42 -4.78
N VAL A 262 12.59 -4.16 -5.96
CA VAL A 262 11.47 -4.94 -6.51
C VAL A 262 11.87 -6.40 -6.73
N GLU A 263 13.07 -6.66 -7.24
CA GLU A 263 13.54 -8.05 -7.41
C GLU A 263 13.59 -8.79 -6.06
N ARG A 264 14.07 -8.13 -5.01
CA ARG A 264 14.05 -8.70 -3.65
C ARG A 264 12.63 -8.84 -3.09
N SER A 265 11.76 -7.87 -3.36
CA SER A 265 10.33 -7.90 -2.98
C SER A 265 9.62 -9.12 -3.59
N ARG A 266 9.90 -9.46 -4.84
CA ARG A 266 9.36 -10.67 -5.49
C ARG A 266 9.75 -11.94 -4.77
N GLU A 267 10.98 -12.04 -4.27
CA GLU A 267 11.42 -13.23 -3.52
C GLU A 267 10.62 -13.44 -2.23
N VAL A 268 10.10 -12.37 -1.63
CA VAL A 268 9.29 -12.42 -0.40
C VAL A 268 7.82 -12.60 -0.70
N TYR A 269 7.27 -11.82 -1.64
CA TYR A 269 5.83 -11.63 -1.80
C TYR A 269 5.19 -12.37 -2.98
N ASP A 270 5.98 -12.84 -3.98
CA ASP A 270 5.46 -13.73 -5.02
C ASP A 270 5.16 -15.09 -4.41
N VAL A 271 3.88 -15.46 -4.42
CA VAL A 271 3.39 -16.68 -3.80
C VAL A 271 2.84 -17.62 -4.86
N PRO A 272 3.51 -18.76 -5.13
CA PRO A 272 3.01 -19.75 -6.07
C PRO A 272 1.75 -20.42 -5.49
N ILE A 273 0.66 -20.40 -6.26
CA ILE A 273 -0.61 -21.06 -5.96
C ILE A 273 -0.86 -22.10 -7.06
N PRO A 274 -1.17 -23.35 -6.70
CA PRO A 274 -1.29 -24.43 -7.70
C PRO A 274 -2.36 -24.17 -8.77
N GLU A 275 -3.53 -23.67 -8.37
CA GLU A 275 -4.70 -23.45 -9.23
C GLU A 275 -5.55 -22.28 -8.71
N GLU A 276 -6.36 -21.68 -9.58
CA GLU A 276 -7.43 -20.77 -9.15
C GLU A 276 -8.50 -21.55 -8.37
N ALA A 277 -9.04 -20.92 -7.31
CA ALA A 277 -10.03 -21.51 -6.43
C ALA A 277 -11.45 -21.02 -6.74
N ASP A 278 -12.46 -21.79 -6.33
CA ASP A 278 -13.87 -21.37 -6.38
C ASP A 278 -14.18 -20.38 -5.26
N ILE A 279 -13.44 -20.49 -4.14
CA ILE A 279 -13.58 -19.65 -2.94
C ILE A 279 -12.19 -19.22 -2.50
N VAL A 280 -11.98 -17.91 -2.34
CA VAL A 280 -10.78 -17.36 -1.71
C VAL A 280 -11.17 -16.73 -0.38
N LEU A 281 -10.63 -17.24 0.71
CA LEU A 281 -10.72 -16.65 2.04
C LEU A 281 -9.46 -15.83 2.31
N ALA A 282 -9.59 -14.54 2.53
CA ALA A 282 -8.47 -13.63 2.61
C ALA A 282 -8.54 -12.72 3.84
N SER A 283 -7.47 -12.70 4.63
CA SER A 283 -7.28 -11.72 5.71
C SER A 283 -6.69 -10.43 5.16
N SER A 284 -7.22 -9.31 5.64
CA SER A 284 -6.70 -7.98 5.33
C SER A 284 -5.44 -7.60 6.12
N HIS A 285 -5.01 -8.43 7.08
CA HIS A 285 -3.79 -8.16 7.84
C HIS A 285 -2.56 -8.02 6.92
N PRO A 286 -1.67 -7.03 7.13
CA PRO A 286 -1.65 -5.99 8.17
C PRO A 286 -2.36 -4.68 7.79
N CYS A 287 -3.15 -4.63 6.74
CA CYS A 287 -3.83 -3.44 6.22
C CYS A 287 -5.29 -3.37 6.70
N ASP A 288 -5.54 -3.42 8.00
CA ASP A 288 -6.85 -3.71 8.58
C ASP A 288 -7.42 -2.63 9.52
N ILE A 289 -6.84 -1.43 9.52
CA ILE A 289 -7.30 -0.28 10.33
C ILE A 289 -8.66 0.24 9.85
N GLU A 290 -8.80 0.45 8.55
CA GLU A 290 -10.02 0.89 7.87
C GLU A 290 -10.14 0.21 6.51
N PHE A 291 -11.33 0.19 5.90
CA PHE A 291 -11.50 -0.50 4.62
C PHE A 291 -10.77 0.20 3.46
N TRP A 292 -10.46 1.49 3.58
CA TRP A 292 -9.57 2.23 2.67
C TRP A 292 -8.18 1.60 2.53
N GLN A 293 -7.74 0.85 3.54
CA GLN A 293 -6.52 0.03 3.48
C GLN A 293 -6.85 -1.43 3.20
N ALA A 294 -7.86 -1.97 3.87
CA ALA A 294 -8.25 -3.39 3.79
C ALA A 294 -8.72 -3.83 2.40
N HIS A 295 -9.22 -2.90 1.57
CA HIS A 295 -9.62 -3.20 0.19
C HIS A 295 -8.47 -3.75 -0.67
N LYS A 296 -7.21 -3.56 -0.27
CA LYS A 296 -6.04 -4.15 -0.95
C LYS A 296 -6.12 -5.68 -0.99
N THR A 297 -6.86 -6.29 -0.07
CA THR A 297 -7.17 -7.72 -0.05
C THR A 297 -7.88 -8.20 -1.32
N LEU A 298 -8.68 -7.35 -1.94
CA LEU A 298 -9.47 -7.71 -3.12
C LEU A 298 -8.59 -8.09 -4.32
N TYR A 299 -7.47 -7.42 -4.53
CA TYR A 299 -6.68 -7.58 -5.75
C TYR A 299 -5.84 -8.87 -5.78
N PRO A 300 -5.15 -9.29 -4.71
CA PRO A 300 -4.56 -10.64 -4.66
C PRO A 300 -5.62 -11.73 -4.73
N SER A 301 -6.79 -11.50 -4.12
CA SER A 301 -7.90 -12.45 -4.18
C SER A 301 -8.44 -12.62 -5.61
N ASP A 302 -8.57 -11.51 -6.37
CA ASP A 302 -8.94 -11.51 -7.79
C ASP A 302 -7.94 -12.31 -8.67
N LEU A 303 -6.66 -12.38 -8.27
CA LEU A 303 -5.65 -13.18 -8.97
C LEU A 303 -5.71 -14.67 -8.62
N ALA A 304 -6.34 -15.03 -7.51
CA ALA A 304 -6.38 -16.40 -6.98
C ALA A 304 -7.75 -17.07 -7.14
N VAL A 305 -8.79 -16.30 -7.45
CA VAL A 305 -10.17 -16.80 -7.59
C VAL A 305 -10.54 -16.97 -9.06
N ARG A 306 -11.33 -17.99 -9.37
CA ARG A 306 -11.93 -18.19 -10.70
C ARG A 306 -13.00 -17.13 -10.97
N ALA A 307 -13.19 -16.79 -12.23
CA ALA A 307 -14.30 -15.93 -12.64
C ALA A 307 -15.65 -16.48 -12.13
N GLY A 308 -16.45 -15.60 -11.52
CA GLY A 308 -17.69 -15.97 -10.85
C GLY A 308 -17.49 -16.70 -9.51
N GLY A 309 -16.28 -16.73 -8.96
CA GLY A 309 -15.97 -17.28 -7.65
C GLY A 309 -16.47 -16.40 -6.49
N ILE A 310 -16.10 -16.76 -5.28
CA ILE A 310 -16.42 -16.02 -4.06
C ILE A 310 -15.13 -15.60 -3.36
N VAL A 311 -15.02 -14.31 -3.06
CA VAL A 311 -13.96 -13.77 -2.20
C VAL A 311 -14.56 -13.44 -0.83
N ILE A 312 -14.06 -14.06 0.23
CA ILE A 312 -14.45 -13.79 1.61
C ILE A 312 -13.34 -12.93 2.23
N VAL A 313 -13.63 -11.67 2.49
CA VAL A 313 -12.72 -10.72 3.14
C VAL A 313 -12.95 -10.77 4.65
N ALA A 314 -11.91 -11.14 5.40
CA ALA A 314 -11.89 -11.09 6.86
C ALA A 314 -11.08 -9.86 7.32
N THR A 315 -11.75 -8.87 7.94
CA THR A 315 -11.13 -7.59 8.29
C THR A 315 -11.79 -6.93 9.50
N PRO A 316 -11.05 -6.52 10.55
CA PRO A 316 -11.65 -5.83 11.70
C PRO A 316 -12.14 -4.42 11.37
N CYS A 317 -11.37 -3.61 10.65
CA CYS A 317 -11.66 -2.23 10.28
C CYS A 317 -12.20 -1.36 11.45
N PRO A 318 -11.47 -1.20 12.57
CA PRO A 318 -11.94 -0.44 13.73
C PRO A 318 -12.26 1.03 13.42
N GLU A 319 -11.66 1.61 12.40
CA GLU A 319 -11.96 2.97 11.91
C GLU A 319 -13.04 3.01 10.80
N GLY A 320 -13.69 1.88 10.52
CA GLY A 320 -14.78 1.80 9.54
C GLY A 320 -14.30 1.74 8.09
N ILE A 321 -14.96 2.48 7.18
CA ILE A 321 -14.74 2.33 5.74
C ILE A 321 -13.65 3.26 5.23
N ALA A 322 -13.75 4.56 5.49
CA ALA A 322 -12.78 5.57 5.07
C ALA A 322 -12.98 6.86 5.86
N GLN A 323 -11.93 7.38 6.47
CA GLN A 323 -12.00 8.60 7.29
C GLN A 323 -11.99 9.87 6.43
N THR A 324 -11.25 9.88 5.33
CA THR A 324 -11.04 11.07 4.48
C THR A 324 -11.90 11.07 3.21
N HIS A 325 -12.55 9.96 2.90
CA HIS A 325 -13.36 9.74 1.69
C HIS A 325 -14.76 9.23 2.05
N CYS A 326 -15.44 9.92 2.97
CA CYS A 326 -16.74 9.49 3.54
C CYS A 326 -17.85 9.30 2.48
N ASN A 327 -17.83 10.08 1.39
CA ASN A 327 -18.82 10.01 0.31
C ASN A 327 -18.71 8.74 -0.55
N MET A 328 -17.69 7.94 -0.32
CA MET A 328 -17.43 6.73 -1.08
C MET A 328 -18.57 5.72 -1.05
N LEU A 329 -19.28 5.63 0.10
CA LEU A 329 -20.46 4.75 0.25
C LEU A 329 -21.61 5.08 -0.71
N GLU A 330 -21.72 6.33 -1.18
CA GLU A 330 -22.73 6.73 -2.14
C GLU A 330 -22.40 6.26 -3.56
N MET A 331 -21.12 6.11 -3.84
CA MET A 331 -20.58 5.67 -5.14
C MET A 331 -20.56 4.14 -5.29
N THR A 332 -20.34 3.42 -4.20
CA THR A 332 -20.11 1.96 -4.23
C THR A 332 -21.26 1.10 -4.78
N PRO A 333 -22.56 1.52 -4.74
CA PRO A 333 -23.63 0.78 -5.43
C PRO A 333 -23.55 0.84 -6.96
N CYS A 334 -22.80 1.81 -7.52
CA CYS A 334 -22.69 1.98 -8.97
C CYS A 334 -21.70 0.98 -9.59
N GLY A 335 -21.96 0.56 -10.82
CA GLY A 335 -21.00 -0.20 -11.63
C GLY A 335 -19.87 0.67 -12.17
N ALA A 336 -18.77 0.05 -12.58
CA ALA A 336 -17.55 0.75 -13.00
C ALA A 336 -17.78 1.72 -14.18
N GLU A 337 -18.56 1.33 -15.18
CA GLU A 337 -18.85 2.19 -16.35
C GLU A 337 -19.66 3.44 -15.96
N ARG A 338 -20.67 3.29 -15.10
CA ARG A 338 -21.45 4.44 -14.61
C ARG A 338 -20.58 5.43 -13.85
N LEU A 339 -19.72 4.93 -12.95
CA LEU A 339 -18.77 5.78 -12.20
C LEU A 339 -17.79 6.50 -13.12
N ARG A 340 -17.25 5.83 -14.16
CA ARG A 340 -16.40 6.48 -15.16
C ARG A 340 -17.13 7.61 -15.91
N SER A 341 -18.40 7.39 -16.23
CA SER A 341 -19.23 8.42 -16.88
C SER A 341 -19.46 9.62 -15.98
N MET A 342 -19.71 9.40 -14.67
CA MET A 342 -19.88 10.48 -13.69
C MET A 342 -18.59 11.28 -13.48
N VAL A 343 -17.43 10.60 -13.42
CA VAL A 343 -16.11 11.28 -13.36
C VAL A 343 -15.90 12.14 -14.62
N ALA A 344 -16.16 11.59 -15.81
CA ALA A 344 -16.00 12.32 -17.07
C ALA A 344 -16.93 13.54 -17.16
N ALA A 345 -18.13 13.45 -16.59
CA ALA A 345 -19.11 14.54 -16.51
C ALA A 345 -18.82 15.53 -15.35
N ARG A 346 -17.80 15.26 -14.51
CA ARG A 346 -17.48 16.05 -13.30
C ARG A 346 -18.64 16.13 -12.30
N GLU A 347 -19.39 15.04 -12.18
CA GLU A 347 -20.52 14.93 -11.25
C GLU A 347 -20.05 14.52 -9.82
N LEU A 348 -18.81 14.10 -9.64
CA LEU A 348 -18.26 13.63 -8.38
C LEU A 348 -17.20 14.61 -7.85
N GLU A 349 -17.36 15.04 -6.59
CA GLU A 349 -16.40 15.93 -5.93
C GLU A 349 -15.15 15.15 -5.46
N ASP A 350 -15.33 13.92 -4.96
CA ASP A 350 -14.25 13.05 -4.48
C ASP A 350 -13.80 12.09 -5.60
N GLU A 351 -12.94 12.58 -6.48
CA GLU A 351 -12.40 11.77 -7.59
C GLU A 351 -11.44 10.66 -7.11
N VAL A 352 -10.79 10.83 -5.94
CA VAL A 352 -9.92 9.79 -5.35
C VAL A 352 -10.79 8.62 -4.87
N GLY A 353 -11.87 8.93 -4.13
CA GLY A 353 -12.86 7.94 -3.71
C GLY A 353 -13.54 7.26 -4.90
N ALA A 354 -13.86 8.03 -5.97
CA ALA A 354 -14.44 7.50 -7.19
C ALA A 354 -13.52 6.48 -7.88
N ALA A 355 -12.22 6.74 -7.94
CA ALA A 355 -11.26 5.80 -8.52
C ALA A 355 -11.25 4.46 -7.77
N LEU A 356 -11.31 4.48 -6.43
CA LEU A 356 -11.39 3.24 -5.66
C LEU A 356 -12.76 2.57 -5.78
N ALA A 357 -13.85 3.32 -5.81
CA ALA A 357 -15.18 2.75 -6.08
C ALA A 357 -15.23 2.04 -7.44
N ILE A 358 -14.58 2.60 -8.48
CA ILE A 358 -14.42 1.95 -9.78
C ILE A 358 -13.60 0.66 -9.65
N ALA A 359 -12.47 0.69 -8.93
CA ALA A 359 -11.65 -0.50 -8.73
C ALA A 359 -12.42 -1.64 -8.02
N TRP A 360 -13.22 -1.30 -7.00
CA TRP A 360 -14.07 -2.29 -6.32
C TRP A 360 -15.20 -2.80 -7.20
N ALA A 361 -15.81 -1.92 -8.01
CA ALA A 361 -16.82 -2.32 -8.97
C ALA A 361 -16.25 -3.32 -10.01
N GLN A 362 -15.03 -3.08 -10.52
CA GLN A 362 -14.35 -4.01 -11.43
C GLN A 362 -14.15 -5.40 -10.81
N VAL A 363 -13.82 -5.49 -9.52
CA VAL A 363 -13.73 -6.77 -8.82
C VAL A 363 -15.11 -7.41 -8.69
N LYS A 364 -16.12 -6.66 -8.20
CA LYS A 364 -17.50 -7.15 -8.04
C LYS A 364 -18.17 -7.59 -9.34
N GLU A 365 -17.75 -7.07 -10.48
CA GLU A 365 -18.25 -7.48 -11.80
C GLU A 365 -17.71 -8.85 -12.23
N ARG A 366 -16.62 -9.34 -11.60
CA ARG A 366 -16.01 -10.63 -11.90
C ARG A 366 -16.34 -11.72 -10.88
N GLU A 367 -16.39 -11.38 -9.60
CA GLU A 367 -16.65 -12.30 -8.48
C GLU A 367 -17.57 -11.71 -7.41
N GLU A 368 -18.14 -12.59 -6.60
CA GLU A 368 -18.90 -12.16 -5.42
C GLU A 368 -17.97 -11.84 -4.27
N VAL A 369 -18.12 -10.66 -3.67
CA VAL A 369 -17.38 -10.26 -2.48
C VAL A 369 -18.26 -10.40 -1.24
N TRP A 370 -17.81 -11.22 -0.30
CA TRP A 370 -18.41 -11.44 1.02
C TRP A 370 -17.49 -10.87 2.08
N ILE A 371 -18.03 -10.37 3.20
CA ILE A 371 -17.23 -9.70 4.23
C ILE A 371 -17.62 -10.13 5.63
N VAL A 372 -16.61 -10.29 6.47
CA VAL A 372 -16.74 -10.43 7.92
C VAL A 372 -15.93 -9.30 8.55
N SER A 373 -16.59 -8.42 9.28
CA SER A 373 -15.95 -7.26 9.88
C SER A 373 -16.62 -6.88 11.19
N ASP A 374 -15.80 -6.46 12.17
CA ASP A 374 -16.28 -5.91 13.43
C ASP A 374 -16.66 -4.41 13.28
N GLY A 375 -15.93 -3.67 12.45
CA GLY A 375 -16.09 -2.22 12.29
C GLY A 375 -16.99 -1.78 11.13
N ILE A 376 -17.43 -2.72 10.27
CA ILE A 376 -18.34 -2.43 9.14
C ILE A 376 -19.64 -3.18 9.36
N GLY A 377 -20.71 -2.43 9.64
CA GLY A 377 -22.03 -3.01 9.88
C GLY A 377 -22.65 -3.64 8.62
N PRO A 378 -23.65 -4.55 8.80
CA PRO A 378 -24.28 -5.26 7.67
C PRO A 378 -24.91 -4.34 6.62
N GLU A 379 -25.51 -3.22 7.03
CA GLU A 379 -26.10 -2.24 6.13
C GLU A 379 -25.03 -1.54 5.28
N GLN A 380 -23.92 -1.14 5.91
CA GLN A 380 -22.79 -0.52 5.20
C GLN A 380 -22.18 -1.52 4.19
N ALA A 381 -21.93 -2.76 4.61
CA ALA A 381 -21.43 -3.80 3.74
C ALA A 381 -22.36 -4.05 2.52
N ALA A 382 -23.66 -4.12 2.75
CA ALA A 382 -24.65 -4.26 1.68
C ALA A 382 -24.64 -3.08 0.70
N ARG A 383 -24.49 -1.83 1.20
CA ARG A 383 -24.32 -0.64 0.35
C ARG A 383 -23.04 -0.69 -0.47
N MET A 384 -21.95 -1.26 0.06
CA MET A 384 -20.72 -1.50 -0.70
C MET A 384 -20.91 -2.56 -1.78
N GLY A 385 -22.04 -3.26 -1.79
CA GLY A 385 -22.31 -4.40 -2.66
C GLY A 385 -21.61 -5.68 -2.21
N PHE A 386 -21.25 -5.76 -0.93
CA PHE A 386 -20.66 -6.93 -0.29
C PHE A 386 -21.70 -7.67 0.53
N ARG A 387 -21.62 -8.98 0.57
CA ARG A 387 -22.50 -9.80 1.39
C ARG A 387 -21.93 -9.95 2.81
N PRO A 388 -22.57 -9.40 3.86
CA PRO A 388 -22.07 -9.52 5.23
C PRO A 388 -22.37 -10.87 5.86
N PHE A 389 -21.49 -11.31 6.76
CA PHE A 389 -21.65 -12.47 7.62
C PHE A 389 -21.21 -12.17 9.05
N ALA A 390 -21.78 -12.88 10.02
CA ALA A 390 -21.47 -12.71 11.43
C ALA A 390 -20.13 -13.35 11.83
N SER A 391 -19.71 -14.40 11.11
CA SER A 391 -18.44 -15.08 11.34
C SER A 391 -17.82 -15.59 10.04
N ILE A 392 -16.50 -15.80 10.07
CA ILE A 392 -15.75 -16.34 8.92
C ILE A 392 -16.20 -17.78 8.64
N GLN A 393 -16.48 -18.57 9.68
CA GLN A 393 -16.95 -19.95 9.49
C GLN A 393 -18.32 -19.98 8.81
N GLU A 394 -19.25 -19.14 9.25
CA GLU A 394 -20.57 -19.03 8.61
C GLU A 394 -20.47 -18.63 7.13
N ALA A 395 -19.61 -17.65 6.82
CA ALA A 395 -19.37 -17.24 5.43
C ALA A 395 -18.80 -18.39 4.60
N LEU A 396 -17.82 -19.12 5.12
CA LEU A 396 -17.21 -20.25 4.45
C LEU A 396 -18.20 -21.40 4.20
N ASP A 397 -18.99 -21.77 5.22
CA ASP A 397 -19.99 -22.82 5.12
C ASP A 397 -21.07 -22.47 4.08
N ALA A 398 -21.50 -21.21 4.06
CA ALA A 398 -22.45 -20.72 3.06
C ALA A 398 -21.83 -20.70 1.65
N ALA A 399 -20.53 -20.38 1.51
CA ALA A 399 -19.83 -20.41 0.23
C ALA A 399 -19.67 -21.84 -0.30
N LEU A 400 -19.29 -22.78 0.55
CA LEU A 400 -19.22 -24.21 0.20
C LEU A 400 -20.59 -24.75 -0.19
N ALA A 401 -21.65 -24.43 0.56
CA ALA A 401 -23.02 -24.82 0.20
C ALA A 401 -23.45 -24.27 -1.17
N LYS A 402 -23.04 -23.03 -1.49
CA LYS A 402 -23.37 -22.39 -2.78
C LYS A 402 -22.56 -22.95 -3.95
N LYS A 403 -21.25 -23.22 -3.75
CA LYS A 403 -20.35 -23.69 -4.82
C LYS A 403 -20.36 -25.22 -4.99
N GLY A 404 -20.89 -25.95 -4.01
CA GLY A 404 -21.00 -27.42 -4.04
C GLY A 404 -19.87 -28.14 -3.31
N ALA A 405 -20.07 -29.46 -3.09
CA ALA A 405 -19.19 -30.26 -2.23
C ALA A 405 -17.72 -30.36 -2.72
N THR A 406 -17.49 -30.17 -4.02
CA THR A 406 -16.14 -30.25 -4.63
C THR A 406 -15.48 -28.89 -4.79
N ALA A 407 -16.07 -27.83 -4.25
CA ALA A 407 -15.53 -26.46 -4.36
C ALA A 407 -14.12 -26.36 -3.78
N ARG A 408 -13.23 -25.71 -4.51
CA ARG A 408 -11.83 -25.51 -4.12
C ARG A 408 -11.70 -24.23 -3.31
N VAL A 409 -10.99 -24.29 -2.17
CA VAL A 409 -10.79 -23.18 -1.22
C VAL A 409 -9.32 -22.85 -1.12
N THR A 410 -8.96 -21.60 -1.40
CA THR A 410 -7.62 -21.02 -1.14
C THR A 410 -7.71 -20.05 0.02
N VAL A 411 -6.75 -20.11 0.94
CA VAL A 411 -6.64 -19.18 2.07
C VAL A 411 -5.42 -18.28 1.92
N LEU A 412 -5.63 -16.95 1.96
CA LEU A 412 -4.58 -15.92 1.92
C LEU A 412 -4.49 -15.23 3.27
N THR A 413 -3.42 -15.47 4.03
CA THR A 413 -3.31 -14.99 5.42
C THR A 413 -2.88 -13.53 5.55
N HIS A 414 -2.18 -12.98 4.57
CA HIS A 414 -1.67 -11.60 4.52
C HIS A 414 -1.91 -11.04 3.11
N ALA A 415 -3.17 -11.11 2.67
CA ALA A 415 -3.52 -10.86 1.28
C ALA A 415 -3.01 -9.52 0.73
N PRO A 416 -3.08 -8.37 1.45
CA PRO A 416 -2.63 -7.08 0.94
C PRO A 416 -1.17 -7.03 0.45
N ASP A 417 -0.31 -7.87 1.05
CA ASP A 417 1.12 -7.91 0.74
C ASP A 417 1.49 -9.04 -0.23
N MET A 418 0.53 -9.89 -0.60
CA MET A 418 0.78 -11.05 -1.46
C MET A 418 0.64 -10.74 -2.94
N LEU A 419 1.44 -11.43 -3.74
CA LEU A 419 1.29 -11.49 -5.19
C LEU A 419 1.11 -12.96 -5.62
N PRO A 420 -0.13 -13.43 -5.69
CA PRO A 420 -0.44 -14.77 -6.16
C PRO A 420 0.05 -15.02 -7.58
N ARG A 421 0.71 -16.17 -7.81
CA ARG A 421 1.15 -16.64 -9.10
C ARG A 421 0.59 -18.03 -9.35
N ILE A 422 -0.39 -18.15 -10.22
CA ILE A 422 -0.95 -19.44 -10.59
C ILE A 422 0.08 -20.23 -11.38
N THR A 423 0.44 -21.43 -10.88
CA THR A 423 1.52 -22.25 -11.45
C THR A 423 1.01 -23.27 -12.46
N THR A 424 -0.21 -23.73 -12.33
CA THR A 424 -0.87 -24.59 -13.32
C THR A 424 -1.72 -23.71 -14.23
N LYS A 425 -1.29 -23.51 -15.48
CA LYS A 425 -2.18 -22.95 -16.49
C LYS A 425 -3.21 -23.99 -16.85
N ALA A 426 -4.50 -23.66 -16.71
CA ALA A 426 -5.60 -24.46 -17.18
C ALA A 426 -5.55 -24.66 -18.70
#